data_340773cfcd0afc8b7a25dcfc3a1d107f
#
_entry.id   340773cfcd0afc8b7a25dcfc3a1d107f
#
_cell.length_a   1.000
_cell.length_b   1.000
_cell.length_c   1.000
_cell.angle_alpha   90.00
_cell.angle_beta   90.00
_cell.angle_gamma   90.00
#
_symmetry.space_group_name_H-M   'P 1'
#
loop_
_entity.id
_entity.type
_entity.pdbx_description
1 polymer ?
#
loop_
_entity_poly.entity_id
_entity_poly.type
_entity_poly.pdbx_seq_one_letter_code
_entity_poly.pdbx_strand_id
1 'polypeptide(L)'
;MQNINEKLDNKIACEEKLEYLYEQKKELEELNKIINLAKETLEESYDEIKKNITPKFTKELSNNIEMISDGKYKKANFNTDTGLTIEAENGEYIECNKLSIGTIDQLYLSLRLSATKEITKETIPIILDESFAYFDNQRLENVIKYLDSNYNNQIIIFTCTNREKEILDKLNIEYNLVNL
;
A
#
# COMPACT_ATOMS: atom_id res chain seq x y z
N MET A 1 71.46 26.00 -11.17
CA MET A 1 70.24 26.84 -11.34
C MET A 1 69.03 26.05 -11.87
N GLN A 2 69.15 25.18 -12.88
CA GLN A 2 68.02 24.40 -13.42
C GLN A 2 67.26 23.53 -12.38
N ASN A 3 67.97 22.86 -11.47
CA ASN A 3 67.41 21.99 -10.45
C ASN A 3 66.57 22.71 -9.37
N ILE A 4 66.77 24.02 -9.19
CA ILE A 4 66.01 24.81 -8.23
C ILE A 4 64.69 25.28 -8.83
N ASN A 5 64.70 25.69 -10.08
CA ASN A 5 63.49 26.09 -10.83
C ASN A 5 62.49 24.90 -10.97
N GLU A 6 63.02 23.73 -11.33
CA GLU A 6 62.17 22.50 -11.42
C GLU A 6 61.51 22.12 -10.08
N LYS A 7 62.23 22.27 -8.96
CA LYS A 7 61.64 22.06 -7.62
C LYS A 7 60.61 23.13 -7.24
N LEU A 8 60.81 24.38 -7.67
CA LEU A 8 59.85 25.45 -7.44
C LEU A 8 58.55 25.25 -8.25
N ASP A 9 58.69 24.90 -9.52
CA ASP A 9 57.55 24.61 -10.39
C ASP A 9 56.73 23.42 -9.88
N ASN A 10 57.38 22.35 -9.41
CA ASN A 10 56.71 21.21 -8.79
C ASN A 10 56.00 21.60 -7.52
N LYS A 11 56.57 22.49 -6.70
CA LYS A 11 55.96 22.97 -5.47
C LYS A 11 54.67 23.76 -5.78
N ILE A 12 54.74 24.69 -6.75
CA ILE A 12 53.57 25.49 -7.16
C ILE A 12 52.46 24.59 -7.68
N ALA A 13 52.76 23.62 -8.54
CA ALA A 13 51.81 22.67 -9.06
C ALA A 13 51.15 21.80 -7.95
N CYS A 14 51.89 21.43 -6.92
CA CYS A 14 51.36 20.72 -5.76
C CYS A 14 50.46 21.59 -4.91
N GLU A 15 50.82 22.86 -4.72
CA GLU A 15 49.99 23.83 -3.98
C GLU A 15 48.63 24.10 -4.69
N GLU A 16 48.67 24.33 -6.00
CA GLU A 16 47.45 24.51 -6.79
C GLU A 16 46.56 23.25 -6.76
N LYS A 17 47.14 22.07 -6.87
CA LYS A 17 46.40 20.82 -6.77
C LYS A 17 45.79 20.61 -5.39
N LEU A 18 46.50 21.02 -4.34
CA LEU A 18 46.02 20.93 -2.96
C LEU A 18 44.80 21.84 -2.76
N GLU A 19 44.90 23.08 -3.22
CA GLU A 19 43.79 24.06 -3.14
C GLU A 19 42.54 23.56 -3.87
N TYR A 20 42.70 23.08 -5.10
CA TYR A 20 41.62 22.44 -5.85
C TYR A 20 40.95 21.27 -5.12
N LEU A 21 41.76 20.39 -4.51
CA LEU A 21 41.24 19.26 -3.73
C LEU A 21 40.52 19.70 -2.45
N TYR A 22 40.95 20.79 -1.81
CA TYR A 22 40.23 21.37 -0.69
C TYR A 22 38.88 21.95 -1.07
N GLU A 23 38.75 22.62 -2.23
CA GLU A 23 37.50 23.10 -2.73
C GLU A 23 36.55 21.96 -3.05
N GLN A 24 37.01 20.95 -3.76
CA GLN A 24 36.20 19.73 -4.03
C GLN A 24 35.75 19.03 -2.75
N LYS A 25 36.63 18.89 -1.79
CA LYS A 25 36.29 18.31 -0.49
C LYS A 25 35.17 19.10 0.18
N LYS A 26 35.23 20.41 0.18
CA LYS A 26 34.23 21.29 0.78
C LYS A 26 32.88 21.13 0.09
N GLU A 27 32.86 21.11 -1.25
CA GLU A 27 31.62 20.88 -2.02
C GLU A 27 30.99 19.51 -1.70
N LEU A 28 31.80 18.46 -1.63
CA LEU A 28 31.33 17.11 -1.28
C LEU A 28 30.82 17.02 0.17
N GLU A 29 31.44 17.72 1.10
CA GLU A 29 30.97 17.79 2.48
C GLU A 29 29.60 18.51 2.59
N GLU A 30 29.40 19.59 1.82
CA GLU A 30 28.13 20.28 1.77
C GLU A 30 27.04 19.41 1.13
N LEU A 31 27.35 18.75 0.01
CA LEU A 31 26.44 17.81 -0.62
C LEU A 31 26.05 16.66 0.31
N ASN A 32 27.01 16.09 1.03
CA ASN A 32 26.76 15.04 2.00
C ASN A 32 25.82 15.49 3.13
N LYS A 33 25.98 16.73 3.62
CA LYS A 33 25.05 17.30 4.61
C LYS A 33 23.62 17.40 4.08
N ILE A 34 23.45 17.86 2.83
CA ILE A 34 22.14 17.98 2.19
C ILE A 34 21.48 16.60 2.03
N ILE A 35 22.24 15.60 1.57
CA ILE A 35 21.76 14.23 1.41
C ILE A 35 21.34 13.63 2.75
N ASN A 36 22.15 13.82 3.80
CA ASN A 36 21.82 13.30 5.13
C ASN A 36 20.55 13.97 5.69
N LEU A 37 20.41 15.28 5.55
CA LEU A 37 19.20 16.00 5.96
C LEU A 37 17.96 15.49 5.21
N ALA A 38 18.06 15.29 3.88
CA ALA A 38 16.97 14.74 3.10
C ALA A 38 16.59 13.33 3.55
N LYS A 39 17.59 12.49 3.83
CA LYS A 39 17.37 11.14 4.36
C LYS A 39 16.66 11.15 5.72
N GLU A 40 17.15 11.94 6.66
CA GLU A 40 16.55 12.10 8.00
C GLU A 40 15.09 12.58 7.90
N THR A 41 14.83 13.59 7.07
CA THR A 41 13.47 14.10 6.84
C THR A 41 12.53 13.03 6.26
N LEU A 42 13.01 12.21 5.33
CA LEU A 42 12.24 11.09 4.77
C LEU A 42 11.98 10.01 5.81
N GLU A 43 12.97 9.65 6.62
CA GLU A 43 12.83 8.66 7.70
C GLU A 43 11.83 9.14 8.76
N GLU A 44 11.92 10.40 9.20
CA GLU A 44 10.96 11.00 10.13
C GLU A 44 9.52 11.00 9.56
N SER A 45 9.36 11.42 8.29
CA SER A 45 8.06 11.42 7.63
C SER A 45 7.48 10.00 7.48
N TYR A 46 8.32 9.02 7.16
CA TYR A 46 7.92 7.63 7.09
C TYR A 46 7.45 7.09 8.45
N ASP A 47 8.19 7.39 9.52
CA ASP A 47 7.84 6.97 10.87
C ASP A 47 6.54 7.63 11.35
N GLU A 48 6.31 8.90 11.01
CA GLU A 48 5.06 9.60 11.30
C GLU A 48 3.87 8.96 10.58
N ILE A 49 3.99 8.65 9.30
CA ILE A 49 2.97 7.94 8.51
C ILE A 49 2.70 6.57 9.14
N LYS A 50 3.74 5.80 9.42
CA LYS A 50 3.64 4.47 10.03
C LYS A 50 2.93 4.53 11.39
N LYS A 51 3.25 5.50 12.22
CA LYS A 51 2.69 5.65 13.56
C LYS A 51 1.21 6.09 13.55
N ASN A 52 0.83 6.94 12.61
CA ASN A 52 -0.50 7.58 12.61
C ASN A 52 -1.51 6.87 11.70
N ILE A 53 -1.08 6.41 10.53
CA ILE A 53 -1.98 5.82 9.52
C ILE A 53 -2.11 4.31 9.71
N THR A 54 -1.01 3.60 9.93
CA THR A 54 -1.02 2.12 10.00
C THR A 54 -2.02 1.54 11.00
N PRO A 55 -2.15 2.04 12.25
CA PRO A 55 -3.09 1.47 13.20
C PRO A 55 -4.55 1.62 12.79
N LYS A 56 -4.93 2.77 12.24
CA LYS A 56 -6.29 3.02 11.76
C LYS A 56 -6.60 2.15 10.55
N PHE A 57 -5.70 2.14 9.60
CA PHE A 57 -5.79 1.33 8.40
C PHE A 57 -5.88 -0.18 8.72
N THR A 58 -5.03 -0.67 9.62
CA THR A 58 -5.04 -2.08 10.04
C THR A 58 -6.35 -2.45 10.75
N LYS A 59 -6.91 -1.54 11.53
CA LYS A 59 -8.21 -1.75 12.18
C LYS A 59 -9.34 -1.83 11.15
N GLU A 60 -9.40 -0.90 10.20
CA GLU A 60 -10.40 -0.91 9.12
C GLU A 60 -10.24 -2.16 8.23
N LEU A 61 -9.02 -2.52 7.88
CA LEU A 61 -8.74 -3.75 7.12
C LEU A 61 -9.21 -4.99 7.88
N SER A 62 -8.97 -5.06 9.19
CA SER A 62 -9.43 -6.17 10.03
C SER A 62 -10.95 -6.27 10.06
N ASN A 63 -11.64 -5.15 10.25
CA ASN A 63 -13.10 -5.11 10.21
C ASN A 63 -13.65 -5.55 8.84
N ASN A 64 -13.04 -5.07 7.77
CA ASN A 64 -13.49 -5.38 6.41
C ASN A 64 -13.29 -6.85 6.09
N ILE A 65 -12.13 -7.44 6.41
CA ILE A 65 -11.88 -8.86 6.12
C ILE A 65 -12.77 -9.77 6.99
N GLU A 66 -13.03 -9.40 8.23
CA GLU A 66 -13.96 -10.14 9.11
C GLU A 66 -15.36 -10.18 8.52
N MET A 67 -15.90 -9.03 8.09
CA MET A 67 -17.25 -8.94 7.51
C MET A 67 -17.33 -9.64 6.14
N ILE A 68 -16.37 -9.44 5.26
CA ILE A 68 -16.33 -10.04 3.93
C ILE A 68 -16.15 -11.56 4.00
N SER A 69 -15.42 -12.06 4.99
CA SER A 69 -15.17 -13.49 5.17
C SER A 69 -16.17 -14.21 6.07
N ASP A 70 -17.21 -13.49 6.52
CA ASP A 70 -18.21 -14.01 7.47
C ASP A 70 -17.58 -14.56 8.76
N GLY A 71 -16.65 -13.78 9.33
CA GLY A 71 -15.96 -14.11 10.59
C GLY A 71 -14.84 -15.15 10.49
N LYS A 72 -14.59 -15.72 9.31
CA LYS A 72 -13.53 -16.70 9.11
C LYS A 72 -12.14 -16.16 9.38
N TYR A 73 -11.93 -14.88 9.08
CA TYR A 73 -10.70 -14.16 9.35
C TYR A 73 -11.01 -12.92 10.20
N LYS A 74 -10.30 -12.78 11.32
CA LYS A 74 -10.64 -11.78 12.35
C LYS A 74 -9.78 -10.55 12.33
N LYS A 75 -8.50 -10.70 12.05
CA LYS A 75 -7.54 -9.60 12.08
C LYS A 75 -6.56 -9.68 10.94
N ALA A 76 -6.15 -8.52 10.49
CA ALA A 76 -5.03 -8.36 9.57
C ALA A 76 -3.91 -7.62 10.29
N ASN A 77 -2.68 -8.11 10.18
CA ASN A 77 -1.50 -7.48 10.74
C ASN A 77 -0.45 -7.26 9.68
N PHE A 78 0.18 -6.08 9.70
CA PHE A 78 1.37 -5.79 8.92
C PHE A 78 2.61 -5.99 9.78
N ASN A 79 3.46 -6.90 9.33
CA ASN A 79 4.77 -7.12 9.91
C ASN A 79 5.84 -6.72 8.88
N THR A 80 6.89 -6.04 9.32
CA THR A 80 8.00 -5.62 8.45
C THR A 80 8.75 -6.79 7.83
N ASP A 81 8.78 -7.94 8.51
CA ASP A 81 9.56 -9.11 8.10
C ASP A 81 8.72 -10.09 7.27
N THR A 82 7.47 -10.33 7.65
CA THR A 82 6.58 -11.32 7.02
C THR A 82 5.50 -10.70 6.12
N GLY A 83 5.43 -9.37 6.06
CA GLY A 83 4.40 -8.66 5.32
C GLY A 83 3.02 -8.76 5.96
N LEU A 84 1.99 -8.90 5.15
CA LEU A 84 0.61 -9.01 5.60
C LEU A 84 0.30 -10.44 6.07
N THR A 85 -0.20 -10.55 7.29
CA THR A 85 -0.71 -11.79 7.88
C THR A 85 -2.16 -11.62 8.31
N ILE A 86 -2.94 -12.69 8.30
CA ILE A 86 -4.32 -12.68 8.80
C ILE A 86 -4.50 -13.71 9.91
N GLU A 87 -5.32 -13.36 10.91
CA GLU A 87 -5.71 -14.23 12.00
C GLU A 87 -6.96 -15.02 11.59
N ALA A 88 -6.84 -16.34 11.53
CA ALA A 88 -7.96 -17.23 11.29
C ALA A 88 -8.84 -17.37 12.55
N GLU A 89 -10.02 -17.99 12.40
CA GLU A 89 -10.98 -18.19 13.48
C GLU A 89 -10.38 -18.95 14.68
N ASN A 90 -9.46 -19.87 14.43
CA ASN A 90 -8.75 -20.66 15.46
C ASN A 90 -7.63 -19.88 16.17
N GLY A 91 -7.40 -18.61 15.83
CA GLY A 91 -6.36 -17.75 16.39
C GLY A 91 -4.97 -17.93 15.76
N GLU A 92 -4.83 -18.75 14.72
CA GLU A 92 -3.56 -18.88 13.99
C GLU A 92 -3.35 -17.71 13.03
N TYR A 93 -2.11 -17.21 12.96
CA TYR A 93 -1.71 -16.21 11.97
C TYR A 93 -1.19 -16.90 10.71
N ILE A 94 -1.82 -16.59 9.59
CA ILE A 94 -1.49 -17.17 8.29
C ILE A 94 -0.90 -16.09 7.41
N GLU A 95 0.26 -16.35 6.83
CA GLU A 95 0.87 -15.49 5.82
C GLU A 95 0.04 -15.50 4.52
N CYS A 96 -0.06 -14.36 3.84
CA CYS A 96 -0.88 -14.24 2.63
C CYS A 96 -0.51 -15.25 1.53
N ASN A 97 0.76 -15.62 1.42
CA ASN A 97 1.26 -16.59 0.43
C ASN A 97 0.74 -18.03 0.65
N LYS A 98 0.19 -18.33 1.82
CA LYS A 98 -0.37 -19.64 2.20
C LYS A 98 -1.89 -19.71 2.04
N LEU A 99 -2.53 -18.62 1.61
CA LEU A 99 -3.96 -18.53 1.45
C LEU A 99 -4.42 -19.04 0.07
N SER A 100 -5.69 -19.44 -0.03
CA SER A 100 -6.30 -19.75 -1.33
C SER A 100 -6.46 -18.48 -2.17
N ILE A 101 -6.46 -18.62 -3.50
CA ILE A 101 -6.64 -17.48 -4.44
C ILE A 101 -7.87 -16.64 -4.07
N GLY A 102 -9.02 -17.27 -3.89
CA GLY A 102 -10.24 -16.53 -3.52
C GLY A 102 -10.17 -15.84 -2.15
N THR A 103 -9.32 -16.31 -1.22
CA THR A 103 -9.06 -15.61 0.05
C THR A 103 -8.12 -14.44 -0.14
N ILE A 104 -7.11 -14.60 -1.00
CA ILE A 104 -6.21 -13.50 -1.38
C ILE A 104 -7.01 -12.36 -2.03
N ASP A 105 -7.95 -12.68 -2.92
CA ASP A 105 -8.80 -11.68 -3.57
C ASP A 105 -9.74 -10.97 -2.57
N GLN A 106 -10.33 -11.70 -1.60
CA GLN A 106 -11.10 -11.07 -0.52
C GLN A 106 -10.24 -10.11 0.31
N LEU A 107 -9.02 -10.51 0.66
CA LEU A 107 -8.08 -9.69 1.39
C LEU A 107 -7.66 -8.46 0.58
N TYR A 108 -7.40 -8.64 -0.70
CA TYR A 108 -7.03 -7.56 -1.60
C TYR A 108 -8.16 -6.54 -1.82
N LEU A 109 -9.40 -7.02 -1.96
CA LEU A 109 -10.58 -6.16 -2.00
C LEU A 109 -10.74 -5.38 -0.69
N SER A 110 -10.62 -6.06 0.46
CA SER A 110 -10.70 -5.44 1.78
C SER A 110 -9.64 -4.36 1.96
N LEU A 111 -8.41 -4.62 1.50
CA LEU A 111 -7.30 -3.66 1.53
C LEU A 111 -7.59 -2.42 0.67
N ARG A 112 -8.09 -2.59 -0.54
CA ARG A 112 -8.46 -1.48 -1.42
C ARG A 112 -9.58 -0.62 -0.84
N LEU A 113 -10.63 -1.25 -0.31
CA LEU A 113 -11.75 -0.54 0.32
C LEU A 113 -11.30 0.23 1.56
N SER A 114 -10.43 -0.36 2.38
CA SER A 114 -9.85 0.31 3.56
C SER A 114 -8.97 1.50 3.17
N ALA A 115 -8.12 1.33 2.15
CA ALA A 115 -7.26 2.39 1.65
C ALA A 115 -8.08 3.56 1.08
N THR A 116 -9.11 3.26 0.29
CA THR A 116 -10.00 4.29 -0.26
C THR A 116 -10.66 5.12 0.84
N LYS A 117 -11.15 4.48 1.89
CA LYS A 117 -11.80 5.15 3.02
C LYS A 117 -10.85 6.04 3.84
N GLU A 118 -9.57 5.65 3.96
CA GLU A 118 -8.57 6.44 4.67
C GLU A 118 -7.98 7.60 3.83
N ILE A 119 -7.84 7.40 2.51
CA ILE A 119 -7.22 8.38 1.63
C ILE A 119 -8.21 9.49 1.24
N THR A 120 -9.47 9.15 1.01
CA THR A 120 -10.47 10.12 0.57
C THR A 120 -11.56 10.34 1.62
N LYS A 121 -11.89 11.61 1.85
CA LYS A 121 -13.07 12.02 2.63
C LYS A 121 -14.30 12.25 1.75
N GLU A 122 -14.14 12.16 0.46
CA GLU A 122 -15.20 12.37 -0.52
C GLU A 122 -15.91 11.06 -0.85
N THR A 123 -17.19 11.17 -1.18
CA THR A 123 -17.99 10.04 -1.65
C THR A 123 -17.71 9.82 -3.14
N ILE A 124 -16.79 8.91 -3.44
CA ILE A 124 -16.43 8.55 -4.82
C ILE A 124 -17.11 7.25 -5.24
N PRO A 125 -17.46 7.07 -6.53
CA PRO A 125 -17.98 5.80 -7.05
C PRO A 125 -16.96 4.66 -6.89
N ILE A 126 -17.45 3.45 -6.58
CA ILE A 126 -16.65 2.23 -6.55
C ILE A 126 -16.85 1.50 -7.86
N ILE A 127 -15.78 1.25 -8.60
CA ILE A 127 -15.82 0.50 -9.86
C ILE A 127 -15.14 -0.86 -9.63
N LEU A 128 -15.89 -1.93 -9.88
CA LEU A 128 -15.47 -3.31 -9.72
C LEU A 128 -15.57 -4.00 -11.10
N ASP A 129 -14.42 -4.26 -11.71
CA ASP A 129 -14.30 -4.90 -13.01
C ASP A 129 -13.81 -6.34 -12.82
N GLU A 130 -14.68 -7.32 -13.13
CA GLU A 130 -14.45 -8.76 -12.93
C GLU A 130 -13.85 -9.12 -11.54
N SER A 131 -14.16 -8.29 -10.54
CA SER A 131 -13.50 -8.34 -9.22
C SER A 131 -13.87 -9.58 -8.40
N PHE A 132 -14.85 -10.36 -8.85
CA PHE A 132 -15.37 -11.52 -8.12
C PHE A 132 -15.12 -12.85 -8.83
N ALA A 133 -14.27 -12.88 -9.86
CA ALA A 133 -14.03 -14.04 -10.70
C ALA A 133 -13.65 -15.32 -9.92
N TYR A 134 -12.88 -15.18 -8.85
CA TYR A 134 -12.41 -16.30 -8.02
C TYR A 134 -13.22 -16.53 -6.74
N PHE A 135 -14.37 -15.83 -6.60
CA PHE A 135 -15.24 -16.01 -5.46
C PHE A 135 -16.24 -17.16 -5.73
N ASP A 136 -16.44 -18.01 -4.74
CA ASP A 136 -17.62 -18.88 -4.71
C ASP A 136 -18.88 -18.06 -4.39
N ASN A 137 -20.05 -18.67 -4.51
CA ASN A 137 -21.33 -17.97 -4.33
C ASN A 137 -21.49 -17.43 -2.91
N GLN A 138 -20.98 -18.12 -1.90
CA GLN A 138 -21.06 -17.65 -0.50
C GLN A 138 -20.21 -16.42 -0.27
N ARG A 139 -18.98 -16.42 -0.78
CA ARG A 139 -18.08 -15.26 -0.70
C ARG A 139 -18.65 -14.05 -1.44
N LEU A 140 -19.21 -14.29 -2.64
CA LEU A 140 -19.83 -13.23 -3.44
C LEU A 140 -21.04 -12.63 -2.70
N GLU A 141 -21.90 -13.46 -2.11
CA GLU A 141 -23.04 -13.00 -1.31
C GLU A 141 -22.60 -12.16 -0.13
N ASN A 142 -21.57 -12.60 0.61
CA ASN A 142 -21.04 -11.85 1.75
C ASN A 142 -20.47 -10.50 1.36
N VAL A 143 -19.73 -10.43 0.24
CA VAL A 143 -19.17 -9.17 -0.26
C VAL A 143 -20.27 -8.23 -0.72
N ILE A 144 -21.28 -8.70 -1.45
CA ILE A 144 -22.41 -7.87 -1.88
C ILE A 144 -23.17 -7.31 -0.68
N LYS A 145 -23.49 -8.14 0.33
CA LYS A 145 -24.08 -7.69 1.60
C LYS A 145 -23.21 -6.63 2.30
N TYR A 146 -21.92 -6.87 2.34
CA TYR A 146 -20.98 -5.93 2.95
C TYR A 146 -20.96 -4.58 2.23
N LEU A 147 -20.90 -4.60 0.89
CA LEU A 147 -20.90 -3.37 0.09
C LEU A 147 -22.20 -2.59 0.25
N ASP A 148 -23.35 -3.26 0.19
CA ASP A 148 -24.66 -2.63 0.38
C ASP A 148 -24.83 -2.01 1.77
N SER A 149 -24.34 -2.68 2.82
CA SER A 149 -24.51 -2.23 4.19
C SER A 149 -23.52 -1.12 4.62
N ASN A 150 -22.36 -1.04 3.98
CA ASN A 150 -21.26 -0.17 4.46
C ASN A 150 -20.91 0.98 3.51
N TYR A 151 -21.46 0.97 2.29
CA TYR A 151 -21.17 1.99 1.29
C TYR A 151 -22.47 2.58 0.73
N ASN A 152 -22.64 3.88 0.95
CA ASN A 152 -23.75 4.66 0.35
C ASN A 152 -23.34 5.27 -1.01
N ASN A 153 -22.22 4.87 -1.54
CA ASN A 153 -21.65 5.37 -2.78
C ASN A 153 -22.29 4.63 -3.96
N GLN A 154 -22.23 5.23 -5.15
CA GLN A 154 -22.52 4.50 -6.37
C GLN A 154 -21.51 3.35 -6.54
N ILE A 155 -22.02 2.13 -6.74
CA ILE A 155 -21.21 0.95 -7.03
C ILE A 155 -21.51 0.51 -8.46
N ILE A 156 -20.47 0.38 -9.27
CA ILE A 156 -20.55 -0.07 -10.66
C ILE A 156 -19.81 -1.40 -10.76
N ILE A 157 -20.52 -2.45 -11.15
CA ILE A 157 -19.95 -3.79 -11.29
C ILE A 157 -19.98 -4.16 -12.77
N PHE A 158 -18.81 -4.39 -13.36
CA PHE A 158 -18.67 -5.00 -14.68
C PHE A 158 -18.41 -6.49 -14.50
N THR A 159 -19.21 -7.29 -15.18
CA THR A 159 -19.10 -8.76 -15.11
C THR A 159 -19.58 -9.40 -16.42
N CYS A 160 -18.98 -10.53 -16.79
CA CYS A 160 -19.40 -11.35 -17.92
C CYS A 160 -20.33 -12.49 -17.47
N THR A 161 -20.74 -12.56 -16.18
CA THR A 161 -21.60 -13.61 -15.63
C THR A 161 -22.92 -13.06 -15.07
N ASN A 162 -23.90 -13.94 -14.87
CA ASN A 162 -25.17 -13.57 -14.23
C ASN A 162 -25.15 -13.78 -12.70
N ARG A 163 -24.05 -14.23 -12.13
CA ARG A 163 -23.96 -14.58 -10.70
C ARG A 163 -24.24 -13.39 -9.78
N GLU A 164 -23.66 -12.25 -10.10
CA GLU A 164 -23.83 -11.00 -9.37
C GLU A 164 -25.31 -10.58 -9.37
N LYS A 165 -25.94 -10.63 -10.53
CA LYS A 165 -27.37 -10.36 -10.69
C LYS A 165 -28.23 -11.30 -9.85
N GLU A 166 -28.00 -12.62 -9.96
CA GLU A 166 -28.76 -13.63 -9.21
C GLU A 166 -28.67 -13.40 -7.69
N ILE A 167 -27.51 -12.97 -7.19
CA ILE A 167 -27.31 -12.68 -5.78
C ILE A 167 -27.99 -11.37 -5.38
N LEU A 168 -27.90 -10.31 -6.19
CA LEU A 168 -28.61 -9.06 -5.95
C LEU A 168 -30.13 -9.28 -5.88
N ASP A 169 -30.69 -10.05 -6.82
CA ASP A 169 -32.09 -10.44 -6.82
C ASP A 169 -32.49 -11.25 -5.56
N LYS A 170 -31.67 -12.22 -5.17
CA LYS A 170 -31.84 -13.02 -3.95
C LYS A 170 -31.86 -12.18 -2.68
N LEU A 171 -31.02 -11.15 -2.62
CA LEU A 171 -30.88 -10.25 -1.47
C LEU A 171 -31.90 -9.10 -1.49
N ASN A 172 -32.72 -8.96 -2.55
CA ASN A 172 -33.62 -7.84 -2.80
C ASN A 172 -32.91 -6.47 -2.76
N ILE A 173 -31.70 -6.42 -3.31
CA ILE A 173 -30.93 -5.18 -3.45
C ILE A 173 -31.32 -4.54 -4.79
N GLU A 174 -31.69 -3.25 -4.78
CA GLU A 174 -32.05 -2.52 -5.98
C GLU A 174 -30.81 -2.21 -6.83
N TYR A 175 -30.90 -2.43 -8.12
CA TYR A 175 -29.82 -2.14 -9.08
C TYR A 175 -30.36 -1.77 -10.48
N ASN A 176 -29.55 -1.11 -11.28
CA ASN A 176 -29.81 -0.86 -12.68
C ASN A 176 -28.96 -1.79 -13.55
N LEU A 177 -29.59 -2.61 -14.37
CA LEU A 177 -28.91 -3.51 -15.30
C LEU A 177 -28.67 -2.80 -16.64
N VAL A 178 -27.42 -2.77 -17.07
CA VAL A 178 -27.02 -2.29 -18.40
C VAL A 178 -26.34 -3.44 -19.14
N ASN A 179 -26.86 -3.80 -20.30
CA ASN A 179 -26.23 -4.79 -21.18
C ASN A 179 -25.42 -4.04 -22.25
N LEU A 180 -24.17 -4.39 -22.39
CA LEU A 180 -23.23 -3.82 -23.35
C LEU A 180 -23.14 -4.68 -24.61
#